data_4899c486872c4cb212135760d353a9df
#
_entry.id   4899c486872c4cb212135760d353a9df
#
_cell.length_a   1.000
_cell.length_b   1.000
_cell.length_c   1.000
_cell.angle_alpha   90.00
_cell.angle_beta   90.00
_cell.angle_gamma   90.00
#
_symmetry.space_group_name_H-M   'P 1'
#
loop_
_entity.id
_entity.type
_entity.pdbx_description
1 polymer ?
#
loop_
_entity_poly.entity_id
_entity_poly.type
_entity_poly.pdbx_seq_one_letter_code
_entity_poly.pdbx_strand_id
1 'polypeptide(L)'
;MAAAIEDTADNPETVVGTKNRNNIIQKCLTQLSPAHREVIDLVYYHEKSVEEVAHIVGVPAATVKTRMFYARSKMADLLRHAGVSSL
;
A
#
# COMPACT_ATOMS: atom_id res chain seq x y z
N MET A 1 -27.38 3.20 -5.16
CA MET A 1 -27.06 3.51 -4.95
C MET A 1 -26.42 3.59 -4.78
N ALA A 2 -26.46 3.38 -4.57
CA ALA A 2 -26.06 3.53 -4.37
C ALA A 2 -25.39 3.67 -4.11
N ALA A 3 -25.56 3.32 -3.89
CA ALA A 3 -25.12 3.52 -3.62
C ALA A 3 -24.48 3.70 -3.29
N ALA A 4 -24.68 3.34 -3.11
CA ALA A 4 -24.27 3.60 -2.80
C ALA A 4 -23.65 3.90 -2.45
N ILE A 5 -23.87 3.68 -2.24
CA ILE A 5 -23.47 3.98 -1.88
C ILE A 5 -23.05 4.36 -1.34
N GLU A 6 -23.17 3.94 -0.89
CA GLU A 6 -22.95 4.30 -0.40
C GLU A 6 -22.58 4.91 0.02
N ASP A 7 -22.90 4.71 0.39
CA ASP A 7 -22.62 5.34 0.69
C ASP A 7 -22.39 6.21 0.73
N THR A 8 -22.68 6.17 0.95
CA THR A 8 -22.46 6.93 0.96
C THR A 8 -22.57 7.64 0.43
N ALA A 9 -23.24 7.23 0.63
CA ALA A 9 -23.49 8.13 -0.17
C ALA A 9 -23.12 9.22 -0.12
N ASP A 10 -23.06 9.13 -0.02
CA ASP A 10 -22.52 10.04 0.18
C ASP A 10 -22.03 11.22 -0.49
N ASN A 11 -21.02 11.85 -0.04
CA ASN A 11 -20.45 13.09 -0.46
C ASN A 11 -19.57 12.86 -1.68
N PRO A 12 -19.86 13.45 -2.85
CA PRO A 12 -19.08 13.22 -4.06
C PRO A 12 -17.61 13.58 -3.89
N GLU A 13 -17.31 14.61 -3.14
CA GLU A 13 -15.91 14.99 -2.90
C GLU A 13 -15.14 13.91 -2.17
N THR A 14 -15.78 13.30 -1.18
CA THR A 14 -15.14 12.22 -0.44
C THR A 14 -14.84 11.03 -1.35
N VAL A 15 -15.81 10.68 -2.20
CA VAL A 15 -15.64 9.55 -3.11
C VAL A 15 -14.50 9.83 -4.09
N VAL A 16 -14.48 11.01 -4.70
CA VAL A 16 -13.45 11.37 -5.65
C VAL A 16 -12.09 11.42 -4.96
N GLY A 17 -12.03 12.00 -3.76
CA GLY A 17 -10.80 12.07 -2.99
C GLY A 17 -10.24 10.71 -2.66
N THR A 18 -11.12 9.77 -2.28
CA THR A 18 -10.70 8.41 -1.95
C THR A 18 -10.14 7.69 -3.18
N LYS A 19 -10.81 7.80 -4.32
CA LYS A 19 -10.33 7.22 -5.56
C LYS A 19 -8.98 7.78 -5.96
N ASN A 20 -8.82 9.09 -5.84
CA ASN A 20 -7.57 9.73 -6.20
C ASN A 20 -6.43 9.24 -5.31
N ARG A 21 -6.70 9.10 -4.00
CA ARG A 21 -5.71 8.60 -3.07
C ARG A 21 -5.30 7.16 -3.43
N ASN A 22 -6.27 6.32 -3.73
CA ASN A 22 -6.00 4.93 -4.11
C ASN A 22 -5.16 4.86 -5.39
N ASN A 23 -5.46 5.71 -6.37
CA ASN A 23 -4.70 5.76 -7.61
C ASN A 23 -3.26 6.18 -7.35
N ILE A 24 -3.05 7.16 -6.46
CA ILE A 24 -1.72 7.62 -6.11
C ILE A 24 -0.94 6.50 -5.42
N ILE A 25 -1.57 5.79 -4.49
CA ILE A 25 -0.94 4.68 -3.79
C ILE A 25 -0.52 3.60 -4.78
N GLN A 26 -1.40 3.25 -5.73
CA GLN A 26 -1.09 2.24 -6.73
C GLN A 26 0.09 2.66 -7.60
N LYS A 27 0.13 3.91 -8.01
CA LYS A 27 1.25 4.42 -8.79
C LYS A 27 2.55 4.36 -8.00
N CYS A 28 2.50 4.72 -6.72
CA CYS A 28 3.68 4.66 -5.87
C CYS A 28 4.17 3.22 -5.72
N LEU A 29 3.26 2.28 -5.57
CA LEU A 29 3.62 0.87 -5.46
C LEU A 29 4.37 0.39 -6.69
N THR A 30 3.97 0.85 -7.87
CA THR A 30 4.65 0.44 -9.11
C THR A 30 6.08 0.98 -9.21
N GLN A 31 6.42 1.99 -8.42
CA GLN A 31 7.76 2.55 -8.40
C GLN A 31 8.70 1.85 -7.43
N LEU A 32 8.17 0.96 -6.62
CA LEU A 32 9.00 0.15 -5.73
C LEU A 32 9.69 -0.95 -6.54
N SER A 33 10.84 -1.41 -6.05
CA SER A 33 11.47 -2.58 -6.64
C SER A 33 10.51 -3.78 -6.49
N PRO A 34 10.64 -4.81 -7.36
CA PRO A 34 9.75 -5.96 -7.25
C PRO A 34 9.80 -6.63 -5.87
N ALA A 35 10.99 -6.72 -5.27
CA ALA A 35 11.13 -7.34 -3.96
C ALA A 35 10.40 -6.54 -2.87
N HIS A 36 10.49 -5.22 -2.92
CA HIS A 36 9.83 -4.36 -1.94
C HIS A 36 8.31 -4.36 -2.15
N ARG A 37 7.88 -4.31 -3.40
CA ARG A 37 6.45 -4.33 -3.70
C ARG A 37 5.81 -5.64 -3.26
N GLU A 38 6.51 -6.74 -3.43
CA GLU A 38 6.00 -8.06 -3.06
C GLU A 38 5.74 -8.15 -1.56
N VAL A 39 6.67 -7.69 -0.72
CA VAL A 39 6.47 -7.78 0.73
C VAL A 39 5.37 -6.83 1.19
N ILE A 40 5.26 -5.63 0.60
CA ILE A 40 4.17 -4.72 0.91
C ILE A 40 2.83 -5.36 0.55
N ASP A 41 2.75 -5.96 -0.63
CA ASP A 41 1.52 -6.61 -1.10
C ASP A 41 1.10 -7.74 -0.17
N LEU A 42 2.02 -8.60 0.19
CA LEU A 42 1.71 -9.75 1.04
C LEU A 42 1.29 -9.34 2.45
N VAL A 43 1.96 -8.35 3.02
CA VAL A 43 1.65 -7.93 4.38
C VAL A 43 0.34 -7.12 4.44
N TYR A 44 0.18 -6.15 3.54
CA TYR A 44 -0.96 -5.23 3.66
C TYR A 44 -2.20 -5.66 2.91
N TYR A 45 -2.05 -6.29 1.76
CA TYR A 45 -3.22 -6.69 0.97
C TYR A 45 -3.65 -8.13 1.23
N HIS A 46 -2.70 -8.99 1.57
CA HIS A 46 -3.01 -10.40 1.87
C HIS A 46 -2.92 -10.73 3.36
N GLU A 47 -2.62 -9.73 4.18
CA GLU A 47 -2.61 -9.83 5.64
C GLU A 47 -1.73 -10.97 6.16
N LYS A 48 -0.61 -11.21 5.50
CA LYS A 48 0.33 -12.25 5.92
C LYS A 48 1.25 -11.72 7.00
N SER A 49 1.63 -12.62 7.91
CA SER A 49 2.63 -12.29 8.93
C SER A 49 4.01 -12.26 8.29
N VAL A 50 4.97 -11.66 9.01
CA VAL A 50 6.36 -11.62 8.55
C VAL A 50 6.89 -13.04 8.30
N GLU A 51 6.57 -13.97 9.19
CA GLU A 51 7.02 -15.36 9.07
C GLU A 51 6.40 -16.02 7.84
N GLU A 52 5.13 -15.76 7.59
CA GLU A 52 4.47 -16.31 6.40
C GLU A 52 5.08 -15.75 5.12
N VAL A 53 5.35 -14.44 5.10
CA VAL A 53 5.99 -13.81 3.95
C VAL A 53 7.37 -14.40 3.72
N ALA A 54 8.14 -14.60 4.79
CA ALA A 54 9.46 -15.20 4.69
C ALA A 54 9.38 -16.57 4.03
N HIS A 55 8.39 -17.36 4.40
CA HIS A 55 8.19 -18.68 3.84
C HIS A 55 7.78 -18.61 2.36
N ILE A 56 6.85 -17.72 2.04
CA ILE A 56 6.34 -17.57 0.67
C ILE A 56 7.45 -17.10 -0.27
N VAL A 57 8.21 -16.10 0.16
CA VAL A 57 9.24 -15.47 -0.69
C VAL A 57 10.54 -16.26 -0.65
N GLY A 58 10.76 -17.06 0.38
CA GLY A 58 11.95 -17.89 0.47
C GLY A 58 13.17 -17.14 0.99
N VAL A 59 12.97 -16.19 1.92
CA VAL A 59 14.07 -15.45 2.54
C VAL A 59 13.89 -15.47 4.06
N PRO A 60 14.94 -15.18 4.83
CA PRO A 60 14.79 -15.11 6.29
C PRO A 60 13.82 -14.03 6.73
N ALA A 61 13.17 -14.21 7.86
CA ALA A 61 12.24 -13.22 8.41
C ALA A 61 12.93 -11.86 8.63
N ALA A 62 14.19 -11.87 9.04
CA ALA A 62 14.94 -10.62 9.20
C ALA A 62 15.04 -9.86 7.89
N THR A 63 15.21 -10.57 6.78
CA THR A 63 15.24 -9.94 5.46
C THR A 63 13.88 -9.32 5.11
N VAL A 64 12.79 -10.02 5.45
CA VAL A 64 11.44 -9.48 5.23
C VAL A 64 11.27 -8.17 6.00
N LYS A 65 11.69 -8.15 7.27
CA LYS A 65 11.58 -6.95 8.10
C LYS A 65 12.38 -5.79 7.50
N THR A 66 13.59 -6.06 7.01
CA THR A 66 14.42 -5.05 6.38
C THR A 66 13.76 -4.50 5.11
N ARG A 67 13.25 -5.41 4.27
CA ARG A 67 12.55 -5.02 3.06
C ARG A 67 11.32 -4.18 3.37
N MET A 68 10.57 -4.55 4.42
CA MET A 68 9.40 -3.79 4.85
C MET A 68 9.79 -2.38 5.29
N PHE A 69 10.89 -2.27 6.03
CA PHE A 69 11.38 -0.97 6.48
C PHE A 69 11.68 -0.05 5.31
N TYR A 70 12.47 -0.54 4.35
CA TYR A 70 12.85 0.28 3.20
C TYR A 70 11.68 0.53 2.26
N ALA A 71 10.80 -0.46 2.09
CA ALA A 71 9.62 -0.29 1.26
C ALA A 71 8.70 0.79 1.81
N ARG A 72 8.46 0.77 3.13
CA ARG A 72 7.62 1.79 3.76
C ARG A 72 8.26 3.17 3.69
N SER A 73 9.58 3.23 3.88
CA SER A 73 10.30 4.50 3.78
C SER A 73 10.19 5.09 2.38
N LYS A 74 10.37 4.27 1.37
CA LYS A 74 10.25 4.70 -0.03
C LYS A 74 8.83 5.14 -0.34
N MET A 75 7.83 4.38 0.14
CA MET A 75 6.42 4.75 -0.06
C MET A 75 6.11 6.10 0.58
N ALA A 76 6.62 6.33 1.80
CA ALA A 76 6.39 7.60 2.48
C ALA A 76 6.96 8.76 1.66
N ASP A 77 8.16 8.58 1.11
CA ASP A 77 8.78 9.62 0.26
C ASP A 77 7.95 9.87 -1.00
N LEU A 78 7.53 8.79 -1.67
CA LEU A 78 6.75 8.92 -2.90
C LEU A 78 5.41 9.59 -2.64
N LEU A 79 4.76 9.26 -1.53
CA LEU A 79 3.48 9.85 -1.18
C LEU A 79 3.62 11.32 -0.83
N ARG A 80 4.68 11.70 -0.14
CA ARG A 80 4.93 13.12 0.14
C ARG A 80 5.12 13.91 -1.14
N HIS A 81 5.88 13.37 -2.08
CA HIS A 81 6.09 14.03 -3.36
C HIS A 81 4.81 14.13 -4.18
N ALA A 82 3.89 13.19 -3.97
CA ALA A 82 2.60 13.21 -4.66
C ALA A 82 1.57 14.07 -3.93
N GLY A 83 1.93 14.68 -2.80
CA GLY A 83 1.05 15.57 -2.07
C GLY A 83 0.15 14.88 -1.05
N VAL A 84 0.42 13.63 -0.73
CA VAL A 84 -0.34 12.89 0.29
C VAL A 84 0.45 12.95 1.59
N SER A 85 -0.14 13.55 2.62
CA SER A 85 0.57 13.80 3.87
C SER A 85 0.55 12.60 4.83
N SER A 86 -0.42 11.69 4.66
CA SER A 86 -0.50 10.51 5.51
C SER A 86 -1.32 9.42 4.82
N LEU A 87 -1.17 8.24 5.33
CA LEU A 87 -1.96 7.09 4.86
C LEU A 87 -3.13 6.81 5.78
#